data_c924c2dc445c422ff9439cddd4f8308c
#
_entry.id   c924c2dc445c422ff9439cddd4f8308c
#
_cell.length_a   1.000
_cell.length_b   1.000
_cell.length_c   1.000
_cell.angle_alpha   90.00
_cell.angle_beta   90.00
_cell.angle_gamma   90.00
#
_symmetry.space_group_name_H-M   'P 1'
#
loop_
_entity.id
_entity.type
_entity.pdbx_description
1 polymer ?
#
loop_
_entity_poly.entity_id
_entity_poly.type
_entity_poly.pdbx_seq_one_letter_code
_entity_poly.pdbx_strand_id
1 'polypeptide(L)'
;NKTAMDEFGMGGTGTTCHTGVVTNPWDKTRMCAGSSSGSAAAVAAGVYPYATGSDTGDSIRKPAAYCGIVGYKPTYGMISRYGLFPFASSLDHLGVLTRCVKDAAIVVDEMKGIDKNDMTSWDSSDIHLRESITGNVKGKKLCYVKEICDINNYPNATEELKEHLSNFMKTIEKAKELGFEVDEVSVDKTLLSAVPSVYVVISCAEATSNMSNLTGIIFGPRAEGKNWIEMVKNYRTQGFSPLIKRRFVIGSYVLQSQNQERYFRNAQRVRRLVVDEWKKLFKDYDAVILPVGSGPAKHLDGSKDILTKDTEILEEHLQIGNFGGFPSITIPNGFVSNMPVGVNITGNCYDDANVLNIAYALESAMPYKGQIAGGEKNE
;
A
#
# COMPACT_ATOMS: atom_id res chain seq x y z
N ASN A 1 19.48 1.37 -10.72
CA ASN A 1 19.72 0.33 -9.72
C ASN A 1 18.43 -0.42 -9.40
N LYS A 2 18.57 -1.67 -8.91
CA LYS A 2 17.44 -2.47 -8.41
C LYS A 2 17.48 -2.45 -6.89
N THR A 3 16.31 -2.35 -6.27
CA THR A 3 16.13 -2.39 -4.81
C THR A 3 15.58 -3.74 -4.38
N ALA A 4 15.87 -4.16 -3.13
CA ALA A 4 15.29 -5.35 -2.55
C ALA A 4 13.78 -5.18 -2.34
N MET A 5 13.03 -6.27 -2.49
CA MET A 5 11.61 -6.33 -2.23
C MET A 5 11.23 -7.72 -1.73
N ASP A 6 10.12 -7.83 -1.03
CA ASP A 6 9.59 -9.13 -0.66
C ASP A 6 9.31 -9.99 -1.90
N GLU A 7 9.47 -11.30 -1.76
CA GLU A 7 9.40 -12.26 -2.87
C GLU A 7 8.12 -12.09 -3.69
N PHE A 8 8.27 -11.77 -4.98
CA PHE A 8 7.19 -11.51 -5.94
C PHE A 8 6.16 -10.45 -5.50
N GLY A 9 6.52 -9.53 -4.61
CA GLY A 9 5.58 -8.55 -4.06
C GLY A 9 4.56 -9.14 -3.07
N MET A 10 4.72 -10.37 -2.65
CA MET A 10 3.74 -11.11 -1.84
C MET A 10 4.04 -11.09 -0.33
N GLY A 11 4.93 -10.26 0.13
CA GLY A 11 5.19 -9.99 1.54
C GLY A 11 4.64 -8.63 1.97
N GLY A 12 4.75 -8.32 3.25
CA GLY A 12 4.35 -7.02 3.82
C GLY A 12 5.34 -6.51 4.86
N THR A 13 6.48 -7.19 5.03
CA THR A 13 7.38 -6.95 6.15
C THR A 13 8.80 -6.51 5.75
N GLY A 14 9.23 -6.79 4.52
CA GLY A 14 10.62 -6.63 4.09
C GLY A 14 11.55 -7.74 4.59
N THR A 15 11.00 -8.82 5.14
CA THR A 15 11.77 -9.92 5.72
C THR A 15 11.91 -11.12 4.78
N THR A 16 11.17 -11.14 3.67
CA THR A 16 11.16 -12.24 2.69
C THR A 16 11.90 -11.91 1.40
N CYS A 17 12.74 -10.89 1.42
CA CYS A 17 13.56 -10.51 0.28
C CYS A 17 14.63 -11.58 0.00
N HIS A 18 14.86 -11.91 -1.28
CA HIS A 18 15.87 -12.87 -1.69
C HIS A 18 17.29 -12.51 -1.23
N THR A 19 17.59 -11.22 -1.15
CA THR A 19 18.90 -10.69 -0.75
C THR A 19 19.07 -10.53 0.78
N GLY A 20 18.10 -10.95 1.57
CA GLY A 20 18.10 -10.82 3.02
C GLY A 20 17.10 -9.78 3.52
N VAL A 21 17.00 -9.66 4.84
CA VAL A 21 16.06 -8.75 5.51
C VAL A 21 16.43 -7.29 5.25
N VAL A 22 15.44 -6.47 4.89
CA VAL A 22 15.59 -5.03 4.78
C VAL A 22 15.22 -4.39 6.10
N THR A 23 16.20 -3.82 6.77
CA THR A 23 16.02 -3.15 8.07
C THR A 23 15.66 -1.68 7.89
N ASN A 24 14.89 -1.13 8.85
CA ASN A 24 14.49 0.26 8.84
C ASN A 24 15.68 1.20 9.04
N PRO A 25 15.86 2.23 8.20
CA PRO A 25 17.00 3.15 8.35
C PRO A 25 16.93 4.03 9.61
N TRP A 26 15.77 4.19 10.23
CA TRP A 26 15.62 4.90 11.51
C TRP A 26 16.03 4.04 12.70
N ASP A 27 15.75 2.73 12.65
CA ASP A 27 16.12 1.75 13.67
C ASP A 27 16.29 0.36 13.03
N LYS A 28 17.52 -0.13 12.98
CA LYS A 28 17.88 -1.41 12.34
C LYS A 28 17.25 -2.65 13.00
N THR A 29 16.67 -2.52 14.18
CA THR A 29 15.94 -3.59 14.86
C THR A 29 14.48 -3.70 14.41
N ARG A 30 14.01 -2.74 13.60
CA ARG A 30 12.64 -2.64 13.13
C ARG A 30 12.52 -2.90 11.62
N MET A 31 11.35 -3.33 11.18
CA MET A 31 11.08 -3.58 9.77
C MET A 31 10.82 -2.28 8.99
N CYS A 32 11.00 -2.35 7.66
CA CYS A 32 10.56 -1.28 6.75
C CYS A 32 9.09 -1.38 6.34
N ALA A 33 8.39 -2.43 6.72
CA ALA A 33 7.24 -2.96 5.98
C ALA A 33 7.64 -3.35 4.53
N GLY A 34 6.67 -3.81 3.74
CA GLY A 34 6.89 -4.29 2.39
C GLY A 34 5.60 -4.18 1.55
N SER A 35 5.70 -4.61 0.31
CA SER A 35 6.78 -5.34 -0.33
C SER A 35 7.89 -4.44 -0.90
N SER A 36 7.69 -3.12 -1.10
CA SER A 36 8.68 -2.18 -1.67
C SER A 36 9.70 -1.69 -0.61
N SER A 37 10.15 -2.59 0.27
CA SER A 37 10.98 -2.29 1.44
C SER A 37 12.32 -1.64 1.11
N GLY A 38 13.06 -2.16 0.13
CA GLY A 38 14.35 -1.60 -0.27
C GLY A 38 14.23 -0.25 -0.96
N SER A 39 13.15 -0.02 -1.70
CA SER A 39 12.84 1.29 -2.29
C SER A 39 12.57 2.32 -1.19
N ALA A 40 11.75 1.97 -0.19
CA ALA A 40 11.45 2.85 0.93
C ALA A 40 12.70 3.16 1.77
N ALA A 41 13.47 2.12 2.13
CA ALA A 41 14.69 2.28 2.91
C ALA A 41 15.72 3.17 2.21
N ALA A 42 15.93 2.98 0.90
CA ALA A 42 16.91 3.75 0.14
C ALA A 42 16.54 5.23 -0.01
N VAL A 43 15.25 5.53 -0.20
CA VAL A 43 14.75 6.92 -0.26
C VAL A 43 14.84 7.57 1.13
N ALA A 44 14.43 6.88 2.19
CA ALA A 44 14.48 7.39 3.56
C ALA A 44 15.91 7.62 4.05
N ALA A 45 16.86 6.78 3.63
CA ALA A 45 18.29 6.96 3.92
C ALA A 45 18.99 8.03 3.04
N GLY A 46 18.25 8.70 2.15
CA GLY A 46 18.82 9.72 1.27
C GLY A 46 19.67 9.19 0.11
N VAL A 47 19.74 7.87 -0.09
CA VAL A 47 20.55 7.24 -1.16
C VAL A 47 20.01 7.59 -2.54
N TYR A 48 18.68 7.64 -2.67
CA TYR A 48 18.00 8.02 -3.91
C TYR A 48 17.00 9.16 -3.68
N PRO A 49 16.83 10.06 -4.65
CA PRO A 49 15.80 11.11 -4.57
C PRO A 49 14.39 10.54 -4.65
N TYR A 50 14.21 9.47 -5.42
CA TYR A 50 12.97 8.72 -5.55
C TYR A 50 13.26 7.25 -5.88
N ALA A 51 12.26 6.41 -5.71
CA ALA A 51 12.25 5.03 -6.18
C ALA A 51 10.83 4.64 -6.64
N THR A 52 10.76 3.70 -7.57
CA THR A 52 9.49 3.08 -7.94
C THR A 52 9.16 1.94 -6.98
N GLY A 53 7.88 1.63 -6.85
CA GLY A 53 7.38 0.50 -6.09
C GLY A 53 6.13 -0.08 -6.72
N SER A 54 5.73 -1.27 -6.27
CA SER A 54 4.43 -1.86 -6.59
C SER A 54 3.56 -1.95 -5.35
N ASP A 55 2.25 -1.85 -5.54
CA ASP A 55 1.27 -1.82 -4.45
C ASP A 55 0.04 -2.64 -4.84
N THR A 56 -0.11 -3.79 -4.22
CA THR A 56 -1.23 -4.71 -4.42
C THR A 56 -2.23 -4.63 -3.27
N GLY A 57 -1.79 -4.19 -2.09
CA GLY A 57 -2.62 -3.96 -0.91
C GLY A 57 -2.22 -2.71 -0.13
N ASP A 58 -0.91 -2.52 0.06
CA ASP A 58 -0.35 -1.40 0.84
C ASP A 58 1.15 -1.18 0.56
N SER A 59 1.71 -1.91 -0.39
CA SER A 59 3.16 -2.16 -0.52
C SER A 59 4.01 -0.96 -0.98
N ILE A 60 3.43 0.20 -1.24
CA ILE A 60 4.10 1.51 -1.37
C ILE A 60 3.80 2.36 -0.13
N ARG A 61 2.54 2.39 0.29
CA ARG A 61 2.00 3.34 1.25
C ARG A 61 2.38 3.01 2.70
N LYS A 62 2.35 1.74 3.08
CA LYS A 62 2.76 1.29 4.42
C LYS A 62 4.28 1.42 4.63
N PRO A 63 5.15 0.95 3.68
CA PRO A 63 6.58 1.21 3.77
C PRO A 63 6.92 2.71 3.84
N ALA A 64 6.18 3.57 3.15
CA ALA A 64 6.36 5.01 3.22
C ALA A 64 6.10 5.55 4.63
N ALA A 65 5.00 5.14 5.29
CA ALA A 65 4.70 5.54 6.67
C ALA A 65 5.80 5.09 7.64
N TYR A 66 6.23 3.83 7.55
CA TYR A 66 7.21 3.25 8.46
C TYR A 66 8.63 3.78 8.26
N CYS A 67 8.92 4.30 7.09
CA CYS A 67 10.22 4.91 6.76
C CYS A 67 10.19 6.45 6.78
N GLY A 68 9.06 7.09 7.08
CA GLY A 68 8.94 8.54 7.21
C GLY A 68 9.09 9.30 5.89
N ILE A 69 8.58 8.75 4.81
CA ILE A 69 8.63 9.30 3.46
C ILE A 69 7.24 9.35 2.81
N VAL A 70 7.16 9.90 1.62
CA VAL A 70 5.94 9.93 0.81
C VAL A 70 5.85 8.68 -0.04
N GLY A 71 4.68 8.01 -0.02
CA GLY A 71 4.38 6.89 -0.90
C GLY A 71 3.09 7.13 -1.67
N TYR A 72 3.18 7.26 -2.98
CA TYR A 72 2.04 7.55 -3.84
C TYR A 72 1.71 6.41 -4.79
N LYS A 73 0.49 5.93 -4.67
CA LYS A 73 -0.16 4.96 -5.54
C LYS A 73 -1.23 5.71 -6.35
N PRO A 74 -1.00 6.01 -7.64
CA PRO A 74 -1.99 6.70 -8.47
C PRO A 74 -3.21 5.84 -8.77
N THR A 75 -4.18 6.40 -9.49
CA THR A 75 -5.33 5.67 -10.03
C THR A 75 -4.86 4.46 -10.85
N TYR A 76 -5.58 3.34 -10.72
CA TYR A 76 -5.29 2.10 -11.44
C TYR A 76 -5.16 2.34 -12.95
N GLY A 77 -4.05 1.89 -13.52
CA GLY A 77 -3.76 2.05 -14.94
C GLY A 77 -3.23 3.44 -15.36
N MET A 78 -3.09 4.42 -14.44
CA MET A 78 -2.43 5.69 -14.75
C MET A 78 -0.96 5.47 -15.16
N ILE A 79 -0.27 4.54 -14.50
CA ILE A 79 1.05 4.06 -14.89
C ILE A 79 0.87 2.65 -15.44
N SER A 80 1.44 2.38 -16.61
CA SER A 80 1.43 1.05 -17.23
C SER A 80 2.08 0.01 -16.31
N ARG A 81 1.47 -1.17 -16.25
CA ARG A 81 2.00 -2.33 -15.52
C ARG A 81 2.85 -3.25 -16.42
N TYR A 82 3.04 -2.88 -17.68
CA TYR A 82 3.91 -3.63 -18.56
C TYR A 82 5.34 -3.67 -18.02
N GLY A 83 5.89 -4.88 -17.88
CA GLY A 83 7.17 -5.09 -17.21
C GLY A 83 7.11 -5.31 -15.70
N LEU A 84 5.95 -5.10 -15.07
CA LEU A 84 5.72 -5.51 -13.69
C LEU A 84 5.45 -7.01 -13.66
N PHE A 85 6.12 -7.72 -12.76
CA PHE A 85 5.82 -9.13 -12.50
C PHE A 85 4.46 -9.24 -11.78
N PRO A 86 3.44 -9.88 -12.37
CA PRO A 86 2.08 -9.80 -11.84
C PRO A 86 1.91 -10.62 -10.57
N PHE A 87 1.50 -9.98 -9.47
CA PHE A 87 1.04 -10.66 -8.27
C PHE A 87 -0.47 -10.93 -8.37
N ALA A 88 -1.29 -9.88 -8.32
CA ALA A 88 -2.74 -9.94 -8.46
C ALA A 88 -3.19 -8.84 -9.41
N SER A 89 -3.37 -9.18 -10.68
CA SER A 89 -3.52 -8.22 -11.79
C SER A 89 -4.70 -7.25 -11.60
N SER A 90 -5.75 -7.65 -10.88
CA SER A 90 -6.88 -6.78 -10.58
C SER A 90 -6.63 -5.79 -9.43
N LEU A 91 -5.48 -5.89 -8.75
CA LEU A 91 -5.11 -5.12 -7.57
C LEU A 91 -3.76 -4.41 -7.72
N ASP A 92 -2.87 -4.92 -8.57
CA ASP A 92 -1.51 -4.42 -8.74
C ASP A 92 -1.49 -3.00 -9.30
N HIS A 93 -0.75 -2.12 -8.62
CA HIS A 93 -0.46 -0.76 -9.06
C HIS A 93 1.04 -0.54 -9.10
N LEU A 94 1.50 0.32 -10.00
CA LEU A 94 2.80 0.96 -9.90
C LEU A 94 2.64 2.34 -9.28
N GLY A 95 3.67 2.78 -8.57
CA GLY A 95 3.73 4.11 -8.00
C GLY A 95 5.13 4.45 -7.52
N VAL A 96 5.24 5.47 -6.71
CA VAL A 96 6.52 6.08 -6.35
C VAL A 96 6.67 6.29 -4.85
N LEU A 97 7.93 6.26 -4.42
CA LEU A 97 8.38 6.64 -3.08
C LEU A 97 9.32 7.83 -3.22
N THR A 98 9.07 8.89 -2.49
CA THR A 98 9.82 10.15 -2.55
C THR A 98 9.93 10.77 -1.16
N ARG A 99 10.72 11.84 -0.99
CA ARG A 99 10.78 12.55 0.29
C ARG A 99 9.78 13.69 0.42
N CYS A 100 9.11 14.08 -0.67
CA CYS A 100 8.04 15.07 -0.62
C CYS A 100 6.99 14.82 -1.70
N VAL A 101 5.80 15.37 -1.50
CA VAL A 101 4.65 15.23 -2.42
C VAL A 101 4.95 15.82 -3.80
N LYS A 102 5.67 16.94 -3.85
CA LYS A 102 6.04 17.58 -5.11
C LYS A 102 6.87 16.67 -6.01
N ASP A 103 7.84 15.94 -5.43
CA ASP A 103 8.67 14.99 -6.17
C ASP A 103 7.82 13.81 -6.68
N ALA A 104 6.85 13.35 -5.89
CA ALA A 104 5.93 12.30 -6.32
C ALA A 104 5.12 12.72 -7.54
N ALA A 105 4.60 13.95 -7.56
CA ALA A 105 3.87 14.48 -8.70
C ALA A 105 4.76 14.59 -9.95
N ILE A 106 5.99 15.10 -9.82
CA ILE A 106 6.94 15.23 -10.93
C ILE A 106 7.23 13.85 -11.54
N VAL A 107 7.56 12.86 -10.70
CA VAL A 107 7.93 11.52 -11.19
C VAL A 107 6.75 10.82 -11.85
N VAL A 108 5.53 10.93 -11.28
CA VAL A 108 4.35 10.30 -11.87
C VAL A 108 3.93 11.00 -13.17
N ASP A 109 4.09 12.32 -13.29
CA ASP A 109 3.85 13.04 -14.56
C ASP A 109 4.69 12.48 -15.72
N GLU A 110 5.94 12.06 -15.43
CA GLU A 110 6.83 11.46 -16.43
C GLU A 110 6.55 9.97 -16.70
N MET A 111 5.86 9.28 -15.78
CA MET A 111 5.60 7.84 -15.88
C MET A 111 4.19 7.50 -16.39
N LYS A 112 3.24 8.42 -16.26
CA LYS A 112 1.84 8.20 -16.60
C LYS A 112 1.62 8.19 -18.12
N GLY A 113 0.52 7.57 -18.53
CA GLY A 113 0.05 7.61 -19.91
C GLY A 113 -0.36 6.25 -20.44
N ILE A 114 -0.89 6.28 -21.67
CA ILE A 114 -1.35 5.08 -22.36
C ILE A 114 -0.18 4.23 -22.85
N ASP A 115 -0.24 2.93 -22.62
CA ASP A 115 0.71 1.94 -23.15
C ASP A 115 -0.07 0.85 -23.88
N LYS A 116 0.22 0.66 -25.18
CA LYS A 116 -0.38 -0.40 -26.01
C LYS A 116 -0.13 -1.83 -25.51
N ASN A 117 0.86 -2.01 -24.63
CA ASN A 117 1.19 -3.31 -24.05
C ASN A 117 0.45 -3.58 -22.73
N ASP A 118 -0.23 -2.58 -22.17
CA ASP A 118 -1.11 -2.72 -21.00
C ASP A 118 -2.50 -2.18 -21.32
N MET A 119 -3.43 -3.07 -21.58
CA MET A 119 -4.82 -2.71 -21.91
C MET A 119 -5.60 -2.04 -20.77
N THR A 120 -5.03 -2.00 -19.57
CA THR A 120 -5.62 -1.30 -18.42
C THR A 120 -5.10 0.12 -18.27
N SER A 121 -4.06 0.48 -19.03
CA SER A 121 -3.59 1.87 -19.07
C SER A 121 -4.60 2.75 -19.81
N TRP A 122 -4.69 4.00 -19.39
CA TRP A 122 -5.63 4.96 -19.97
C TRP A 122 -4.93 6.29 -20.28
N ASP A 123 -5.54 7.08 -21.15
CA ASP A 123 -4.98 8.36 -21.55
C ASP A 123 -5.13 9.39 -20.42
N SER A 124 -4.01 9.76 -19.83
CA SER A 124 -3.89 10.77 -18.78
C SER A 124 -3.07 11.99 -19.23
N SER A 125 -2.93 12.21 -20.53
CA SER A 125 -2.13 13.30 -21.10
C SER A 125 -2.59 14.69 -20.66
N ASP A 126 -3.89 14.87 -20.48
CA ASP A 126 -4.48 16.15 -20.05
C ASP A 126 -4.36 16.42 -18.54
N ILE A 127 -3.83 15.46 -17.77
CA ILE A 127 -3.64 15.62 -16.32
C ILE A 127 -2.21 16.11 -16.07
N HIS A 128 -2.06 17.29 -15.48
CA HIS A 128 -0.77 17.89 -15.16
C HIS A 128 -0.59 17.92 -13.63
N LEU A 129 -0.09 16.81 -13.07
CA LEU A 129 -0.01 16.61 -11.61
C LEU A 129 0.88 17.64 -10.93
N ARG A 130 2.05 17.93 -11.53
CA ARG A 130 3.00 18.93 -11.01
C ARG A 130 2.38 20.32 -10.92
N GLU A 131 1.58 20.70 -11.90
CA GLU A 131 0.97 22.03 -11.97
C GLU A 131 -0.26 22.15 -11.05
N SER A 132 -0.91 21.03 -10.74
CA SER A 132 -2.10 20.96 -9.88
C SER A 132 -1.78 21.23 -8.40
N ILE A 133 -0.51 21.15 -8.00
CA ILE A 133 -0.08 21.31 -6.60
C ILE A 133 0.03 22.80 -6.25
N THR A 134 -1.08 23.41 -5.96
CA THR A 134 -1.16 24.83 -5.60
C THR A 134 -1.17 25.09 -4.09
N GLY A 135 -1.50 24.08 -3.30
CA GLY A 135 -1.75 24.20 -1.86
C GLY A 135 -3.08 24.89 -1.51
N ASN A 136 -3.89 25.27 -2.51
CA ASN A 136 -5.21 25.84 -2.26
C ASN A 136 -6.22 24.71 -1.98
N VAL A 137 -6.68 24.68 -0.73
CA VAL A 137 -7.58 23.62 -0.23
C VAL A 137 -8.79 24.18 0.52
N LYS A 138 -8.96 25.49 0.48
CA LYS A 138 -10.08 26.16 1.17
C LYS A 138 -11.43 25.63 0.68
N GLY A 139 -12.26 25.19 1.63
CA GLY A 139 -13.59 24.66 1.35
C GLY A 139 -13.61 23.24 0.79
N LYS A 140 -12.44 22.57 0.66
CA LYS A 140 -12.41 21.13 0.36
C LYS A 140 -12.86 20.33 1.57
N LYS A 141 -13.51 19.21 1.30
CA LYS A 141 -14.14 18.36 2.31
C LYS A 141 -13.37 17.07 2.49
N LEU A 142 -12.94 16.79 3.70
CA LEU A 142 -12.34 15.52 4.09
C LEU A 142 -13.26 14.76 5.02
N CYS A 143 -13.16 13.44 5.04
CA CYS A 143 -13.75 12.64 6.10
C CYS A 143 -12.79 11.59 6.62
N TYR A 144 -13.01 11.14 7.86
CA TYR A 144 -12.34 9.99 8.44
C TYR A 144 -13.36 9.02 9.04
N VAL A 145 -13.02 7.73 9.01
CA VAL A 145 -13.95 6.65 9.38
C VAL A 145 -13.81 6.34 10.88
N LYS A 146 -14.90 6.55 11.63
CA LYS A 146 -14.96 6.33 13.08
C LYS A 146 -14.54 4.92 13.49
N GLU A 147 -15.01 3.91 12.78
CA GLU A 147 -14.73 2.50 13.07
C GLU A 147 -13.24 2.14 12.99
N ILE A 148 -12.45 2.97 12.28
CA ILE A 148 -10.99 2.81 12.14
C ILE A 148 -10.25 3.71 13.13
N CYS A 149 -10.74 4.93 13.36
CA CYS A 149 -9.98 5.96 14.10
C CYS A 149 -10.30 6.04 15.58
N ASP A 150 -11.44 5.47 16.05
CA ASP A 150 -11.83 5.53 17.46
C ASP A 150 -11.06 4.50 18.28
N ILE A 151 -10.27 4.99 19.25
CA ILE A 151 -9.46 4.16 20.17
C ILE A 151 -10.31 3.13 20.95
N ASN A 152 -11.60 3.40 21.17
CA ASN A 152 -12.50 2.49 21.87
C ASN A 152 -12.78 1.20 21.09
N ASN A 153 -12.48 1.15 19.78
CA ASN A 153 -12.54 -0.07 18.97
C ASN A 153 -11.36 -1.03 19.24
N TYR A 154 -10.34 -0.60 20.00
CA TYR A 154 -9.10 -1.33 20.28
C TYR A 154 -8.91 -1.54 21.79
N PRO A 155 -9.60 -2.53 22.40
CA PRO A 155 -9.59 -2.72 23.87
C PRO A 155 -8.21 -3.06 24.43
N ASN A 156 -7.31 -3.56 23.60
CA ASN A 156 -5.91 -3.87 23.95
C ASN A 156 -4.91 -2.87 23.34
N ALA A 157 -5.34 -1.61 23.12
CA ALA A 157 -4.51 -0.58 22.54
C ALA A 157 -3.21 -0.36 23.34
N THR A 158 -2.09 -0.43 22.65
CA THR A 158 -0.78 -0.08 23.19
C THR A 158 -0.66 1.44 23.36
N GLU A 159 0.31 1.91 24.16
CA GLU A 159 0.60 3.34 24.26
C GLU A 159 1.06 3.91 22.88
N GLU A 160 1.81 3.12 22.10
CA GLU A 160 2.21 3.50 20.73
C GLU A 160 0.99 3.73 19.83
N LEU A 161 -0.06 2.88 19.93
CA LEU A 161 -1.30 3.09 19.17
C LEU A 161 -2.05 4.34 19.64
N LYS A 162 -2.14 4.59 20.93
CA LYS A 162 -2.80 5.81 21.49
C LYS A 162 -2.10 7.08 21.00
N GLU A 163 -0.76 7.09 21.05
CA GLU A 163 0.03 8.22 20.56
C GLU A 163 -0.09 8.40 19.05
N HIS A 164 -0.13 7.30 18.27
CA HIS A 164 -0.34 7.34 16.83
C HIS A 164 -1.70 7.95 16.46
N LEU A 165 -2.78 7.51 17.10
CA LEU A 165 -4.11 8.08 16.88
C LEU A 165 -4.19 9.54 17.35
N SER A 166 -3.49 9.90 18.44
CA SER A 166 -3.35 11.31 18.86
C SER A 166 -2.67 12.16 17.80
N ASN A 167 -1.59 11.66 17.17
CA ASN A 167 -0.91 12.35 16.07
C ASN A 167 -1.82 12.48 14.83
N PHE A 168 -2.63 11.46 14.56
CA PHE A 168 -3.67 11.54 13.53
C PHE A 168 -4.65 12.67 13.81
N MET A 169 -5.19 12.78 15.05
CA MET A 169 -6.14 13.84 15.41
C MET A 169 -5.50 15.24 15.33
N LYS A 170 -4.20 15.39 15.67
CA LYS A 170 -3.47 16.66 15.44
C LYS A 170 -3.40 17.00 13.94
N THR A 171 -3.28 15.99 13.07
CA THR A 171 -3.31 16.20 11.61
C THR A 171 -4.71 16.67 11.17
N ILE A 172 -5.77 16.14 11.74
CA ILE A 172 -7.16 16.60 11.48
C ILE A 172 -7.34 18.07 11.91
N GLU A 173 -6.86 18.45 13.10
CA GLU A 173 -6.95 19.87 13.54
C GLU A 173 -6.12 20.77 12.59
N LYS A 174 -4.93 20.33 12.18
CA LYS A 174 -4.12 21.06 11.19
C LYS A 174 -4.86 21.22 9.85
N ALA A 175 -5.58 20.18 9.39
CA ALA A 175 -6.42 20.29 8.19
C ALA A 175 -7.51 21.38 8.35
N LYS A 176 -8.18 21.42 9.48
CA LYS A 176 -9.19 22.47 9.77
C LYS A 176 -8.57 23.88 9.77
N GLU A 177 -7.37 24.04 10.34
CA GLU A 177 -6.63 25.31 10.31
C GLU A 177 -6.29 25.76 8.87
N LEU A 178 -6.06 24.83 7.96
CA LEU A 178 -5.82 25.10 6.53
C LEU A 178 -7.10 25.46 5.77
N GLY A 179 -8.27 25.32 6.40
CA GLY A 179 -9.58 25.64 5.82
C GLY A 179 -10.30 24.47 5.17
N PHE A 180 -9.90 23.22 5.46
CA PHE A 180 -10.72 22.06 5.14
C PHE A 180 -11.95 21.99 6.05
N GLU A 181 -13.06 21.53 5.47
CA GLU A 181 -14.18 20.97 6.23
C GLU A 181 -13.84 19.50 6.52
N VAL A 182 -13.88 19.05 7.78
CA VAL A 182 -13.51 17.69 8.14
C VAL A 182 -14.56 17.04 9.01
N ASP A 183 -15.16 15.95 8.53
CA ASP A 183 -16.22 15.23 9.20
C ASP A 183 -15.77 13.82 9.64
N GLU A 184 -16.32 13.37 10.77
CA GLU A 184 -16.31 11.97 11.18
C GLU A 184 -17.49 11.27 10.51
N VAL A 185 -17.23 10.16 9.81
CA VAL A 185 -18.26 9.35 9.15
C VAL A 185 -18.24 7.91 9.65
N SER A 186 -19.36 7.21 9.48
CA SER A 186 -19.51 5.81 9.86
C SER A 186 -19.67 4.94 8.61
N VAL A 187 -19.02 3.77 8.61
CA VAL A 187 -19.07 2.75 7.56
C VAL A 187 -19.45 1.42 8.18
N ASP A 188 -20.15 0.56 7.45
CA ASP A 188 -20.55 -0.77 7.93
C ASP A 188 -19.33 -1.56 8.44
N LYS A 189 -19.30 -1.80 9.76
CA LYS A 189 -18.23 -2.53 10.45
C LYS A 189 -18.06 -3.94 9.91
N THR A 190 -19.14 -4.58 9.44
CA THR A 190 -19.10 -5.93 8.85
C THR A 190 -18.30 -5.92 7.55
N LEU A 191 -18.51 -4.93 6.70
CA LEU A 191 -17.76 -4.77 5.46
C LEU A 191 -16.28 -4.47 5.74
N LEU A 192 -15.99 -3.61 6.71
CA LEU A 192 -14.62 -3.30 7.09
C LEU A 192 -13.88 -4.54 7.60
N SER A 193 -14.52 -5.35 8.46
CA SER A 193 -13.91 -6.58 8.99
C SER A 193 -13.66 -7.65 7.93
N ALA A 194 -14.36 -7.59 6.80
CA ALA A 194 -14.17 -8.53 5.70
C ALA A 194 -12.97 -8.18 4.80
N VAL A 195 -12.47 -6.93 4.83
CA VAL A 195 -11.40 -6.44 3.93
C VAL A 195 -10.18 -7.34 3.90
N PRO A 196 -9.56 -7.75 5.03
CA PRO A 196 -8.37 -8.61 5.01
C PRO A 196 -8.63 -9.97 4.37
N SER A 197 -9.76 -10.60 4.68
CA SER A 197 -10.12 -11.91 4.13
C SER A 197 -10.41 -11.85 2.63
N VAL A 198 -11.10 -10.81 2.19
CA VAL A 198 -11.38 -10.55 0.76
C VAL A 198 -10.07 -10.37 -0.01
N TYR A 199 -9.14 -9.59 0.53
CA TYR A 199 -7.82 -9.39 -0.07
C TYR A 199 -7.06 -10.71 -0.20
N VAL A 200 -6.98 -11.50 0.87
CA VAL A 200 -6.27 -12.79 0.85
C VAL A 200 -6.86 -13.73 -0.19
N VAL A 201 -8.17 -13.87 -0.25
CA VAL A 201 -8.84 -14.76 -1.21
C VAL A 201 -8.55 -14.33 -2.65
N ILE A 202 -8.76 -13.07 -2.98
CA ILE A 202 -8.57 -12.56 -4.35
C ILE A 202 -7.10 -12.61 -4.74
N SER A 203 -6.21 -12.08 -3.91
CA SER A 203 -4.79 -12.00 -4.23
C SER A 203 -4.14 -13.37 -4.37
N CYS A 204 -4.47 -14.33 -3.48
CA CYS A 204 -3.94 -15.70 -3.58
C CYS A 204 -4.48 -16.45 -4.81
N ALA A 205 -5.76 -16.25 -5.17
CA ALA A 205 -6.33 -16.82 -6.38
C ALA A 205 -5.63 -16.33 -7.64
N GLU A 206 -5.48 -15.01 -7.77
CA GLU A 206 -4.81 -14.40 -8.92
C GLU A 206 -3.32 -14.74 -8.97
N ALA A 207 -2.61 -14.72 -7.84
CA ALA A 207 -1.22 -15.16 -7.75
C ALA A 207 -1.02 -16.59 -8.23
N THR A 208 -1.91 -17.50 -7.85
CA THR A 208 -1.83 -18.91 -8.27
C THR A 208 -1.95 -19.03 -9.78
N SER A 209 -2.82 -18.27 -10.40
CA SER A 209 -2.97 -18.21 -11.86
C SER A 209 -1.76 -17.57 -12.53
N ASN A 210 -1.39 -16.36 -12.09
CA ASN A 210 -0.31 -15.57 -12.69
C ASN A 210 1.06 -16.25 -12.60
N MET A 211 1.34 -16.96 -11.50
CA MET A 211 2.61 -17.65 -11.27
C MET A 211 2.62 -19.09 -11.79
N SER A 212 1.58 -19.54 -12.49
CA SER A 212 1.53 -20.90 -13.06
C SER A 212 2.59 -21.13 -14.14
N ASN A 213 3.04 -20.07 -14.81
CA ASN A 213 4.10 -20.10 -15.83
C ASN A 213 5.53 -20.23 -15.26
N LEU A 214 5.71 -20.07 -13.93
CA LEU A 214 7.01 -20.25 -13.29
C LEU A 214 7.30 -21.75 -13.10
N THR A 215 7.76 -22.38 -14.15
CA THR A 215 7.98 -23.83 -14.24
C THR A 215 9.45 -24.23 -14.22
N GLY A 216 10.37 -23.27 -14.43
CA GLY A 216 11.80 -23.56 -14.62
C GLY A 216 12.12 -24.22 -15.97
N ILE A 217 11.16 -24.29 -16.92
CA ILE A 217 11.36 -24.86 -18.24
C ILE A 217 11.69 -23.78 -19.25
N ILE A 218 10.92 -22.69 -19.30
CA ILE A 218 11.04 -21.61 -20.28
C ILE A 218 12.10 -20.60 -19.85
N PHE A 219 12.12 -20.27 -18.56
CA PHE A 219 13.05 -19.30 -17.96
C PHE A 219 13.30 -19.64 -16.49
N GLY A 220 14.33 -19.01 -15.92
CA GLY A 220 14.81 -19.28 -14.56
C GLY A 220 15.73 -20.51 -14.47
N PRO A 221 16.24 -20.84 -13.29
CA PRO A 221 17.07 -22.01 -13.07
C PRO A 221 16.26 -23.29 -13.29
N ARG A 222 16.87 -24.29 -13.89
CA ARG A 222 16.25 -25.61 -14.13
C ARG A 222 16.54 -26.54 -12.96
N ALA A 223 15.52 -27.18 -12.41
CA ALA A 223 15.69 -28.23 -11.42
C ALA A 223 15.87 -29.62 -12.06
N GLU A 224 16.52 -30.52 -11.37
CA GLU A 224 16.67 -31.92 -11.78
C GLU A 224 15.34 -32.68 -11.60
N GLY A 225 15.13 -33.71 -12.46
CA GLY A 225 13.96 -34.59 -12.40
C GLY A 225 14.00 -35.66 -13.47
N LYS A 226 13.38 -36.80 -13.25
CA LYS A 226 13.32 -37.94 -14.19
C LYS A 226 12.51 -37.62 -15.46
N ASN A 227 11.58 -36.65 -15.33
CA ASN A 227 10.73 -36.17 -16.41
C ASN A 227 10.33 -34.71 -16.13
N TRP A 228 9.68 -34.06 -17.10
CA TRP A 228 9.31 -32.67 -17.02
C TRP A 228 8.37 -32.36 -15.81
N ILE A 229 7.48 -33.28 -15.43
CA ILE A 229 6.57 -33.10 -14.28
C ILE A 229 7.37 -33.02 -12.99
N GLU A 230 8.33 -33.93 -12.82
CA GLU A 230 9.20 -33.95 -11.64
C GLU A 230 10.10 -32.73 -11.60
N MET A 231 10.65 -32.31 -12.75
CA MET A 231 11.44 -31.08 -12.86
C MET A 231 10.64 -29.85 -12.40
N VAL A 232 9.42 -29.65 -12.91
CA VAL A 232 8.54 -28.55 -12.51
C VAL A 232 8.20 -28.63 -11.01
N LYS A 233 7.87 -29.81 -10.52
CA LYS A 233 7.58 -30.02 -9.10
C LYS A 233 8.78 -29.65 -8.23
N ASN A 234 9.97 -30.13 -8.56
CA ASN A 234 11.19 -29.84 -7.82
C ASN A 234 11.57 -28.36 -7.88
N TYR A 235 11.47 -27.73 -9.07
CA TYR A 235 11.71 -26.30 -9.24
C TYR A 235 10.80 -25.47 -8.30
N ARG A 236 9.50 -25.71 -8.34
CA ARG A 236 8.52 -24.96 -7.52
C ARG A 236 8.67 -25.26 -6.02
N THR A 237 9.01 -26.50 -5.68
CA THR A 237 9.21 -26.91 -4.28
C THR A 237 10.46 -26.28 -3.65
N GLN A 238 11.53 -26.20 -4.41
CA GLN A 238 12.82 -25.66 -3.96
C GLN A 238 12.89 -24.14 -4.10
N GLY A 239 12.30 -23.59 -5.18
CA GLY A 239 12.43 -22.19 -5.55
C GLY A 239 11.55 -21.22 -4.78
N PHE A 240 10.34 -21.64 -4.39
CA PHE A 240 9.43 -20.76 -3.64
C PHE A 240 9.58 -20.90 -2.13
N SER A 241 9.54 -19.75 -1.43
CA SER A 241 9.52 -19.72 0.04
C SER A 241 8.23 -20.35 0.61
N PRO A 242 8.23 -20.71 1.91
CA PRO A 242 7.02 -21.20 2.59
C PRO A 242 5.84 -20.25 2.48
N LEU A 243 6.07 -18.93 2.55
CA LEU A 243 5.05 -17.89 2.42
C LEU A 243 4.35 -17.99 1.05
N ILE A 244 5.11 -18.05 -0.03
CA ILE A 244 4.57 -18.12 -1.39
C ILE A 244 3.82 -19.43 -1.62
N LYS A 245 4.38 -20.55 -1.17
CA LYS A 245 3.71 -21.86 -1.26
C LYS A 245 2.37 -21.87 -0.54
N ARG A 246 2.28 -21.25 0.66
CA ARG A 246 1.02 -21.12 1.41
C ARG A 246 -0.04 -20.33 0.62
N ARG A 247 0.36 -19.23 -0.03
CA ARG A 247 -0.55 -18.44 -0.90
C ARG A 247 -1.07 -19.27 -2.08
N PHE A 248 -0.21 -20.08 -2.70
CA PHE A 248 -0.63 -20.99 -3.78
C PHE A 248 -1.58 -22.08 -3.31
N VAL A 249 -1.40 -22.61 -2.09
CA VAL A 249 -2.34 -23.58 -1.51
C VAL A 249 -3.72 -22.95 -1.31
N ILE A 250 -3.78 -21.75 -0.72
CA ILE A 250 -5.04 -20.99 -0.56
C ILE A 250 -5.67 -20.71 -1.93
N GLY A 251 -4.91 -20.15 -2.88
CA GLY A 251 -5.40 -19.85 -4.21
C GLY A 251 -5.89 -21.06 -4.97
N SER A 252 -5.15 -22.16 -4.92
CA SER A 252 -5.57 -23.42 -5.53
C SER A 252 -6.87 -23.96 -4.92
N TYR A 253 -7.04 -23.83 -3.60
CA TYR A 253 -8.25 -24.27 -2.91
C TYR A 253 -9.47 -23.45 -3.31
N VAL A 254 -9.35 -22.13 -3.32
CA VAL A 254 -10.49 -21.23 -3.62
C VAL A 254 -10.87 -21.24 -5.10
N LEU A 255 -9.96 -21.64 -6.01
CA LEU A 255 -10.21 -21.74 -7.43
C LEU A 255 -10.80 -23.10 -7.86
N GLN A 256 -10.85 -24.12 -6.98
CA GLN A 256 -11.52 -25.37 -7.29
C GLN A 256 -12.99 -25.15 -7.62
N SER A 257 -13.54 -25.88 -8.59
CA SER A 257 -14.90 -25.68 -9.09
C SER A 257 -15.96 -25.67 -7.99
N GLN A 258 -15.84 -26.58 -7.00
CA GLN A 258 -16.76 -26.67 -5.85
C GLN A 258 -16.60 -25.52 -4.84
N ASN A 259 -15.48 -24.81 -4.84
CA ASN A 259 -15.13 -23.75 -3.90
C ASN A 259 -15.26 -22.34 -4.50
N GLN A 260 -15.16 -22.23 -5.82
CA GLN A 260 -15.02 -20.94 -6.51
C GLN A 260 -16.19 -20.00 -6.24
N GLU A 261 -17.43 -20.51 -6.25
CA GLU A 261 -18.62 -19.70 -5.97
C GLU A 261 -18.62 -19.20 -4.51
N ARG A 262 -18.33 -20.11 -3.58
CA ARG A 262 -18.38 -19.83 -2.15
C ARG A 262 -17.30 -18.82 -1.69
N TYR A 263 -16.09 -18.90 -2.25
CA TYR A 263 -14.97 -18.08 -1.80
C TYR A 263 -14.62 -16.99 -2.81
N PHE A 264 -14.15 -17.34 -4.00
CA PHE A 264 -13.61 -16.35 -4.93
C PHE A 264 -14.66 -15.37 -5.45
N ARG A 265 -15.81 -15.87 -5.92
CA ARG A 265 -16.87 -15.02 -6.44
C ARG A 265 -17.54 -14.20 -5.33
N ASN A 266 -17.72 -14.78 -4.14
CA ASN A 266 -18.23 -14.02 -2.99
C ASN A 266 -17.23 -12.92 -2.56
N ALA A 267 -15.94 -13.20 -2.53
CA ALA A 267 -14.93 -12.18 -2.25
C ALA A 267 -15.01 -11.01 -3.26
N GLN A 268 -15.21 -11.30 -4.55
CA GLN A 268 -15.42 -10.25 -5.56
C GLN A 268 -16.69 -9.42 -5.31
N ARG A 269 -17.79 -10.06 -4.87
CA ARG A 269 -19.03 -9.35 -4.51
C ARG A 269 -18.82 -8.44 -3.29
N VAL A 270 -18.15 -8.96 -2.24
CA VAL A 270 -17.86 -8.16 -1.04
C VAL A 270 -16.89 -7.03 -1.36
N ARG A 271 -15.85 -7.27 -2.19
CA ARG A 271 -14.99 -6.21 -2.73
C ARG A 271 -15.84 -5.09 -3.35
N ARG A 272 -16.82 -5.44 -4.17
CA ARG A 272 -17.71 -4.46 -4.79
C ARG A 272 -18.49 -3.65 -3.76
N LEU A 273 -19.05 -4.29 -2.73
CA LEU A 273 -19.78 -3.59 -1.68
C LEU A 273 -18.88 -2.61 -0.91
N VAL A 274 -17.66 -3.01 -0.58
CA VAL A 274 -16.67 -2.12 0.06
C VAL A 274 -16.37 -0.92 -0.84
N VAL A 275 -16.14 -1.14 -2.12
CA VAL A 275 -15.87 -0.07 -3.10
C VAL A 275 -17.07 0.87 -3.23
N ASP A 276 -18.29 0.34 -3.25
CA ASP A 276 -19.51 1.15 -3.35
C ASP A 276 -19.72 2.02 -2.11
N GLU A 277 -19.33 1.57 -0.89
CA GLU A 277 -19.33 2.42 0.31
C GLU A 277 -18.36 3.60 0.16
N TRP A 278 -17.11 3.36 -0.28
CA TRP A 278 -16.16 4.45 -0.53
C TRP A 278 -16.64 5.43 -1.60
N LYS A 279 -17.23 4.91 -2.68
CA LYS A 279 -17.83 5.76 -3.73
C LYS A 279 -19.01 6.61 -3.24
N LYS A 280 -19.72 6.19 -2.19
CA LYS A 280 -20.74 7.05 -1.56
C LYS A 280 -20.06 8.22 -0.82
N LEU A 281 -18.99 7.96 -0.08
CA LEU A 281 -18.22 9.02 0.59
C LEU A 281 -17.67 10.04 -0.42
N PHE A 282 -17.13 9.58 -1.54
CA PHE A 282 -16.59 10.47 -2.59
C PHE A 282 -17.65 11.29 -3.36
N LYS A 283 -18.94 11.14 -3.08
CA LYS A 283 -19.97 12.06 -3.58
C LYS A 283 -20.02 13.36 -2.77
N ASP A 284 -19.69 13.28 -1.51
CA ASP A 284 -19.83 14.38 -0.55
C ASP A 284 -18.47 14.92 -0.08
N TYR A 285 -17.39 14.12 -0.22
CA TYR A 285 -16.04 14.43 0.25
C TYR A 285 -15.01 14.32 -0.87
N ASP A 286 -14.05 15.24 -0.87
CA ASP A 286 -12.91 15.24 -1.79
C ASP A 286 -11.93 14.08 -1.52
N ALA A 287 -11.77 13.70 -0.26
CA ALA A 287 -10.92 12.55 0.11
C ALA A 287 -11.30 11.97 1.49
N VAL A 288 -10.92 10.69 1.67
CA VAL A 288 -10.90 10.01 2.97
C VAL A 288 -9.48 10.07 3.52
N ILE A 289 -9.32 10.48 4.77
CA ILE A 289 -8.03 10.55 5.48
C ILE A 289 -8.01 9.58 6.65
N LEU A 290 -6.98 8.72 6.77
CA LEU A 290 -6.88 7.67 7.78
C LEU A 290 -5.45 7.52 8.29
N PRO A 291 -5.24 7.10 9.54
CA PRO A 291 -3.91 6.75 10.06
C PRO A 291 -3.39 5.48 9.37
N VAL A 292 -2.08 5.33 9.20
CA VAL A 292 -1.48 4.14 8.57
C VAL A 292 -0.98 3.16 9.62
N GLY A 293 -1.61 1.99 9.69
CA GLY A 293 -1.22 0.93 10.63
C GLY A 293 -1.53 1.25 12.09
N SER A 294 -1.17 0.35 12.99
CA SER A 294 -1.44 0.43 14.42
C SER A 294 -0.33 1.14 15.24
N GLY A 295 0.52 1.91 14.57
CA GLY A 295 1.63 2.63 15.20
C GLY A 295 2.90 2.59 14.35
N PRO A 296 4.08 2.75 14.97
CA PRO A 296 5.36 2.76 14.28
C PRO A 296 5.74 1.36 13.76
N ALA A 297 6.79 1.32 12.96
CA ALA A 297 7.35 0.07 12.45
C ALA A 297 7.62 -0.95 13.56
N LYS A 298 7.12 -2.18 13.39
CA LYS A 298 7.27 -3.26 14.39
C LYS A 298 8.70 -3.79 14.42
N HIS A 299 9.12 -4.33 15.55
CA HIS A 299 10.40 -5.01 15.67
C HIS A 299 10.45 -6.26 14.78
N LEU A 300 11.63 -6.60 14.28
CA LEU A 300 11.82 -7.73 13.36
C LEU A 300 11.45 -9.09 13.98
N ASP A 301 11.64 -9.24 15.29
CA ASP A 301 11.27 -10.43 16.07
C ASP A 301 9.74 -10.58 16.24
N GLY A 302 8.99 -9.48 16.14
CA GLY A 302 7.53 -9.42 16.25
C GLY A 302 6.81 -9.36 14.90
N SER A 303 7.51 -9.42 13.77
CA SER A 303 6.91 -9.33 12.46
C SER A 303 6.08 -10.58 12.14
N LYS A 304 4.75 -10.42 12.07
CA LYS A 304 3.83 -11.48 11.67
C LYS A 304 3.44 -11.30 10.20
N ASP A 305 3.33 -12.43 9.51
CA ASP A 305 2.77 -12.44 8.17
C ASP A 305 1.28 -12.09 8.21
N ILE A 306 0.82 -11.33 7.22
CA ILE A 306 -0.59 -10.97 6.99
C ILE A 306 -1.56 -12.18 6.97
N LEU A 307 -1.07 -13.39 6.70
CA LEU A 307 -1.88 -14.61 6.71
C LEU A 307 -2.05 -15.21 8.12
N THR A 308 -1.49 -14.60 9.16
CA THR A 308 -1.73 -15.00 10.55
C THR A 308 -3.03 -14.38 11.07
N LYS A 309 -3.66 -15.01 12.07
CA LYS A 309 -4.88 -14.52 12.71
C LYS A 309 -4.73 -13.11 13.28
N ASP A 310 -5.86 -12.41 13.35
CA ASP A 310 -6.04 -11.14 14.06
C ASP A 310 -5.43 -9.90 13.37
N THR A 311 -5.65 -9.80 12.04
CA THR A 311 -5.42 -8.54 11.34
C THR A 311 -6.59 -7.59 11.60
N GLU A 312 -6.33 -6.55 12.36
CA GLU A 312 -7.28 -5.46 12.58
C GLU A 312 -7.43 -4.61 11.33
N ILE A 313 -8.61 -4.03 11.12
CA ILE A 313 -8.87 -3.18 9.95
C ILE A 313 -7.90 -1.99 9.89
N LEU A 314 -7.44 -1.49 11.01
CA LEU A 314 -6.45 -0.41 11.09
C LEU A 314 -5.13 -0.77 10.38
N GLU A 315 -4.73 -2.04 10.39
CA GLU A 315 -3.55 -2.53 9.66
C GLU A 315 -3.81 -2.72 8.17
N GLU A 316 -5.06 -2.95 7.75
CA GLU A 316 -5.39 -3.51 6.44
C GLU A 316 -6.28 -2.60 5.57
N HIS A 317 -6.78 -1.46 6.10
CA HIS A 317 -7.70 -0.58 5.36
C HIS A 317 -7.11 -0.01 4.06
N LEU A 318 -5.79 0.07 3.95
CA LEU A 318 -5.13 0.54 2.73
C LEU A 318 -5.49 -0.32 1.50
N GLN A 319 -5.83 -1.60 1.71
CA GLN A 319 -6.27 -2.52 0.65
C GLN A 319 -7.51 -2.01 -0.10
N ILE A 320 -8.33 -1.19 0.55
CA ILE A 320 -9.53 -0.58 -0.07
C ILE A 320 -9.15 0.30 -1.26
N GLY A 321 -8.02 0.99 -1.17
CA GLY A 321 -7.46 1.77 -2.27
C GLY A 321 -7.14 0.91 -3.51
N ASN A 322 -6.73 -0.36 -3.32
CA ASN A 322 -6.50 -1.32 -4.41
C ASN A 322 -7.81 -1.94 -4.90
N PHE A 323 -8.76 -2.21 -4.00
CA PHE A 323 -10.07 -2.75 -4.38
C PHE A 323 -10.80 -1.85 -5.37
N GLY A 324 -10.79 -0.55 -5.14
CA GLY A 324 -11.44 0.44 -5.97
C GLY A 324 -10.58 1.00 -7.10
N GLY A 325 -9.28 0.74 -7.09
CA GLY A 325 -8.33 1.38 -8.01
C GLY A 325 -8.13 2.87 -7.72
N PHE A 326 -8.42 3.32 -6.50
CA PHE A 326 -8.41 4.72 -6.08
C PHE A 326 -6.99 5.27 -5.96
N PRO A 327 -6.73 6.53 -6.34
CA PRO A 327 -5.47 7.21 -6.03
C PRO A 327 -5.33 7.34 -4.52
N SER A 328 -4.14 7.06 -4.00
CA SER A 328 -3.91 7.01 -2.56
C SER A 328 -2.46 7.36 -2.23
N ILE A 329 -2.27 8.29 -1.33
CA ILE A 329 -0.94 8.78 -0.93
C ILE A 329 -0.78 8.71 0.58
N THR A 330 0.38 8.27 1.02
CA THR A 330 0.80 8.34 2.43
C THR A 330 1.85 9.43 2.58
N ILE A 331 1.68 10.26 3.61
CA ILE A 331 2.65 11.28 4.01
C ILE A 331 3.02 11.11 5.48
N PRO A 332 4.23 11.49 5.92
CA PRO A 332 4.60 11.51 7.33
C PRO A 332 3.74 12.49 8.13
N ASN A 333 3.30 12.10 9.33
CA ASN A 333 2.52 12.98 10.22
C ASN A 333 3.00 12.99 11.67
N GLY A 334 4.16 12.46 11.94
CA GLY A 334 4.75 12.49 13.30
C GLY A 334 5.73 11.37 13.56
N PHE A 335 6.08 11.30 14.84
CA PHE A 335 6.90 10.23 15.40
C PHE A 335 6.20 9.63 16.62
N VAL A 336 6.40 8.33 16.80
CA VAL A 336 5.99 7.55 17.98
C VAL A 336 7.19 6.68 18.36
N SER A 337 7.61 6.69 19.62
CA SER A 337 8.81 5.95 20.07
C SER A 337 10.04 6.24 19.18
N ASN A 338 10.26 7.48 18.79
CA ASN A 338 11.31 7.93 17.85
C ASN A 338 11.25 7.34 16.43
N MET A 339 10.17 6.66 16.07
CA MET A 339 9.95 6.11 14.75
C MET A 339 8.89 6.92 14.00
N PRO A 340 9.04 7.11 12.69
CA PRO A 340 8.03 7.82 11.93
C PRO A 340 6.73 7.05 11.85
N VAL A 341 5.64 7.80 11.75
CA VAL A 341 4.29 7.33 11.45
C VAL A 341 3.69 8.17 10.32
N GLY A 342 2.63 7.68 9.70
CA GLY A 342 2.05 8.33 8.54
C GLY A 342 0.53 8.36 8.55
N VAL A 343 0.00 9.26 7.74
CA VAL A 343 -1.42 9.36 7.40
C VAL A 343 -1.61 9.11 5.91
N ASN A 344 -2.69 8.43 5.57
CA ASN A 344 -3.05 8.11 4.20
C ASN A 344 -4.25 8.95 3.75
N ILE A 345 -4.18 9.46 2.52
CA ILE A 345 -5.22 10.24 1.87
C ILE A 345 -5.62 9.51 0.61
N THR A 346 -6.90 9.16 0.49
CA THR A 346 -7.45 8.40 -0.64
C THR A 346 -8.60 9.18 -1.26
N GLY A 347 -8.55 9.43 -2.57
CA GLY A 347 -9.60 10.12 -3.33
C GLY A 347 -10.31 9.21 -4.32
N ASN A 348 -11.26 9.76 -5.08
CA ASN A 348 -11.95 9.03 -6.12
C ASN A 348 -11.03 8.72 -7.31
N CYS A 349 -11.35 7.68 -8.09
CA CYS A 349 -10.61 7.38 -9.33
C CYS A 349 -10.55 8.61 -10.24
N TYR A 350 -9.40 8.81 -10.87
CA TYR A 350 -9.10 9.90 -11.80
C TYR A 350 -8.99 11.28 -11.16
N ASP A 351 -9.05 11.38 -9.83
CA ASP A 351 -8.90 12.63 -9.08
C ASP A 351 -7.51 12.77 -8.44
N ASP A 352 -6.51 12.22 -9.11
CA ASP A 352 -5.11 12.17 -8.69
C ASP A 352 -4.54 13.56 -8.38
N ALA A 353 -4.86 14.53 -9.21
CA ALA A 353 -4.45 15.93 -9.03
C ALA A 353 -4.93 16.53 -7.71
N ASN A 354 -6.18 16.26 -7.34
CA ASN A 354 -6.78 16.73 -6.10
C ASN A 354 -6.15 16.03 -4.88
N VAL A 355 -5.95 14.71 -4.95
CA VAL A 355 -5.31 13.94 -3.87
C VAL A 355 -3.89 14.46 -3.59
N LEU A 356 -3.11 14.71 -4.64
CA LEU A 356 -1.77 15.28 -4.49
C LEU A 356 -1.79 16.71 -3.93
N ASN A 357 -2.74 17.55 -4.35
CA ASN A 357 -2.86 18.92 -3.84
C ASN A 357 -3.25 18.94 -2.36
N ILE A 358 -4.17 18.06 -1.93
CA ILE A 358 -4.55 17.88 -0.52
C ILE A 358 -3.32 17.42 0.30
N ALA A 359 -2.62 16.41 -0.18
CA ALA A 359 -1.42 15.89 0.48
C ALA A 359 -0.31 16.95 0.59
N TYR A 360 -0.10 17.73 -0.47
CA TYR A 360 0.89 18.81 -0.48
C TYR A 360 0.56 19.92 0.53
N ALA A 361 -0.70 20.32 0.64
CA ALA A 361 -1.12 21.31 1.61
C ALA A 361 -0.88 20.85 3.04
N LEU A 362 -1.24 19.60 3.36
CA LEU A 362 -1.00 19.00 4.67
C LEU A 362 0.49 18.83 4.95
N GLU A 363 1.27 18.27 4.01
CA GLU A 363 2.73 18.14 4.14
C GLU A 363 3.40 19.47 4.43
N SER A 364 3.00 20.53 3.72
CA SER A 364 3.58 21.87 3.85
C SER A 364 3.28 22.53 5.21
N ALA A 365 2.22 22.12 5.87
CA ALA A 365 1.81 22.62 7.18
C ALA A 365 2.40 21.81 8.35
N MET A 366 3.11 20.72 8.07
CA MET A 366 3.72 19.86 9.07
C MET A 366 5.25 19.87 8.97
N PRO A 367 6.00 19.75 10.10
CA PRO A 367 7.46 19.86 10.13
C PRO A 367 8.20 18.56 9.73
N TYR A 368 7.55 17.65 9.00
CA TYR A 368 8.10 16.31 8.73
C TYR A 368 8.57 16.12 7.29
N LYS A 369 8.46 17.15 6.47
CA LYS A 369 8.82 17.12 5.05
C LYS A 369 10.32 16.93 4.84
N GLY A 370 10.69 16.00 3.96
CA GLY A 370 12.06 15.87 3.46
C GLY A 370 13.07 15.31 4.44
N GLN A 371 12.63 14.76 5.57
CA GLN A 371 13.53 14.20 6.57
C GLN A 371 14.30 12.99 6.02
N ILE A 372 15.56 12.85 6.44
CA ILE A 372 16.44 11.73 6.12
C ILE A 372 16.77 10.99 7.41
N ALA A 373 16.64 9.68 7.39
CA ALA A 373 16.98 8.84 8.53
C ALA A 373 18.47 8.95 8.88
N GLY A 374 18.79 9.23 10.16
CA GLY A 374 20.15 9.47 10.61
C GLY A 374 20.72 10.85 10.29
N GLY A 375 19.94 11.72 9.63
CA GLY A 375 20.27 13.15 9.46
C GLY A 375 20.05 13.95 10.75
N GLU A 376 20.70 15.11 10.85
CA GLU A 376 20.38 16.07 11.91
C GLU A 376 18.91 16.48 11.81
N LYS A 377 18.20 16.45 12.95
CA LYS A 377 16.84 16.99 13.00
C LYS A 377 16.95 18.48 12.67
N ASN A 378 16.38 18.90 11.55
CA ASN A 378 16.21 20.32 11.30
C ASN A 378 15.28 20.86 12.42
N GLU A 379 15.85 21.61 13.35
CA GLU A 379 15.15 22.30 14.42
C GLU A 379 14.23 23.40 13.86
#